data_7346b66621af6093896517b88f373c99
#
_entry.id   7346b66621af6093896517b88f373c99
#
_cell.length_a   1.000
_cell.length_b   1.000
_cell.length_c   1.000
_cell.angle_alpha   90.00
_cell.angle_beta   90.00
_cell.angle_gamma   90.00
#
_symmetry.space_group_name_H-M   'P 1'
#
loop_
_entity.id
_entity.type
_entity.pdbx_description
1 polymer ?
#
loop_
_entity_poly.entity_id
_entity_poly.type
_entity_poly.pdbx_seq_one_letter_code
_entity_poly.pdbx_strand_id
1 'polypeptide(L)'
;MTREWSAIILAGGKGSRLMPLTAQIPKPLVKVTNKPMVDYSIAHLIYADIKHIILALAYMGDMLKEYVEKTWTRDKLGDVELECEIHESKGTADAYRLLLDQIDSEKIVVSMADIVTNLPVKNFMDFHSMKGGIATISMKTVESHTTQYGVVLLDNDRKIYLFLEKPMPMELYLSSMAQRTDLFLHTNIINTGIYCFKKEIANVLRETGLMDFGGEIFPYLLENDYNLYGYVKDYYWLDCGNAQTYMWANWDLLRKYSWPITPNGQEYDGIFVMGIIDSGQDIKIEKPTCFGKNVRLENFVKIKELTSIGNHVVIGEDTVIEKSVVWDNVKIGHGCHITESIICNDCELGDNVVLNKAIVAPFCKISSDSQIKDKTLELGQQI
;
A
#
# COMPACT_ATOMS: atom_id res chain seq x y z
N MET A 1 -26.95 13.26 15.01
CA MET A 1 -26.69 14.00 13.76
C MET A 1 -26.02 13.01 12.82
N THR A 2 -26.56 12.81 11.62
CA THR A 2 -25.90 11.99 10.58
C THR A 2 -24.58 12.62 10.22
N ARG A 3 -23.52 11.81 10.11
CA ARG A 3 -22.21 12.25 9.64
C ARG A 3 -22.26 12.55 8.15
N GLU A 4 -21.53 13.55 7.68
CA GLU A 4 -21.46 13.80 6.24
C GLU A 4 -20.61 12.74 5.55
N TRP A 5 -19.46 12.38 6.14
CA TRP A 5 -18.51 11.41 5.59
C TRP A 5 -18.10 10.34 6.60
N SER A 6 -18.00 9.11 6.11
CA SER A 6 -17.27 8.01 6.74
C SER A 6 -16.27 7.41 5.77
N ALA A 7 -15.35 6.59 6.24
CA ALA A 7 -14.46 5.84 5.38
C ALA A 7 -14.46 4.36 5.70
N ILE A 8 -14.22 3.55 4.67
CA ILE A 8 -13.94 2.12 4.78
C ILE A 8 -12.53 1.86 4.25
N ILE A 9 -11.71 1.14 5.00
CA ILE A 9 -10.43 0.63 4.54
C ILE A 9 -10.59 -0.88 4.31
N LEU A 10 -10.46 -1.31 3.05
CA LEU A 10 -10.53 -2.73 2.70
C LEU A 10 -9.17 -3.40 2.96
N ALA A 11 -9.15 -4.38 3.84
CA ALA A 11 -7.96 -5.05 4.34
C ALA A 11 -8.07 -6.59 4.36
N GLY A 12 -8.87 -7.16 3.45
CA GLY A 12 -9.19 -8.60 3.44
C GLY A 12 -8.30 -9.49 2.57
N GLY A 13 -7.40 -8.91 1.76
CA GLY A 13 -6.62 -9.66 0.76
C GLY A 13 -5.54 -10.56 1.35
N LYS A 14 -5.38 -11.79 0.81
CA LYS A 14 -4.34 -12.76 1.24
C LYS A 14 -2.90 -12.33 0.93
N GLY A 15 -2.69 -11.42 -0.02
CA GLY A 15 -1.35 -10.96 -0.40
C GLY A 15 -0.45 -12.04 -1.01
N SER A 16 -1.00 -13.03 -1.69
CA SER A 16 -0.26 -14.19 -2.23
C SER A 16 0.86 -13.80 -3.21
N ARG A 17 0.69 -12.74 -3.98
CA ARG A 17 1.73 -12.23 -4.89
C ARG A 17 2.91 -11.56 -4.19
N LEU A 18 2.75 -11.24 -2.90
CA LEU A 18 3.80 -10.63 -2.08
C LEU A 18 4.56 -11.67 -1.23
N MET A 19 4.22 -12.95 -1.36
CA MET A 19 5.00 -14.01 -0.71
C MET A 19 6.49 -13.91 -1.08
N PRO A 20 7.43 -14.17 -0.15
CA PRO A 20 7.20 -14.69 1.20
C PRO A 20 7.02 -13.61 2.30
N LEU A 21 6.93 -12.34 1.96
CA LEU A 21 6.78 -11.25 2.92
C LEU A 21 5.49 -11.37 3.76
N THR A 22 4.46 -11.98 3.17
CA THR A 22 3.16 -12.23 3.81
C THR A 22 3.02 -13.63 4.41
N ALA A 23 4.13 -14.36 4.57
CA ALA A 23 4.08 -15.73 5.09
C ALA A 23 3.59 -15.82 6.55
N GLN A 24 3.86 -14.81 7.36
CA GLN A 24 3.57 -14.78 8.80
C GLN A 24 2.66 -13.63 9.24
N ILE A 25 2.41 -12.67 8.36
CA ILE A 25 1.64 -11.45 8.65
C ILE A 25 0.67 -11.14 7.51
N PRO A 26 -0.50 -10.54 7.78
CA PRO A 26 -1.38 -10.07 6.72
C PRO A 26 -0.73 -8.92 5.95
N LYS A 27 -1.03 -8.82 4.65
CA LYS A 27 -0.45 -7.81 3.75
C LYS A 27 -0.46 -6.38 4.32
N PRO A 28 -1.52 -5.88 4.97
CA PRO A 28 -1.53 -4.53 5.55
C PRO A 28 -0.51 -4.27 6.65
N LEU A 29 0.03 -5.33 7.27
CA LEU A 29 1.09 -5.21 8.29
C LEU A 29 2.51 -5.25 7.70
N VAL A 30 2.67 -5.52 6.42
CA VAL A 30 3.97 -5.41 5.76
C VAL A 30 4.45 -3.96 5.85
N LYS A 31 5.69 -3.78 6.33
CA LYS A 31 6.25 -2.45 6.61
C LYS A 31 6.90 -1.86 5.37
N VAL A 32 6.55 -0.62 5.06
CA VAL A 32 7.26 0.23 4.10
C VAL A 32 7.96 1.32 4.89
N THR A 33 9.28 1.44 4.78
CA THR A 33 10.10 2.37 5.58
C THR A 33 9.75 2.34 7.09
N ASN A 34 9.74 1.12 7.64
CA ASN A 34 9.47 0.82 9.06
C ASN A 34 8.05 1.16 9.57
N LYS A 35 7.09 1.42 8.70
CA LYS A 35 5.70 1.66 9.05
C LYS A 35 4.78 0.68 8.30
N PRO A 36 3.87 -0.05 8.97
CA PRO A 36 2.88 -0.89 8.30
C PRO A 36 2.03 -0.13 7.30
N MET A 37 1.68 -0.76 6.18
CA MET A 37 0.92 -0.12 5.11
C MET A 37 -0.43 0.41 5.59
N VAL A 38 -1.12 -0.31 6.48
CA VAL A 38 -2.40 0.12 7.06
C VAL A 38 -2.29 1.47 7.78
N ASP A 39 -1.15 1.77 8.40
CA ASP A 39 -0.96 3.04 9.12
C ASP A 39 -0.91 4.23 8.15
N TYR A 40 -0.41 4.03 6.94
CA TYR A 40 -0.47 5.07 5.90
C TYR A 40 -1.91 5.35 5.49
N SER A 41 -2.72 4.30 5.30
CA SER A 41 -4.13 4.44 4.91
C SER A 41 -4.96 5.13 6.00
N ILE A 42 -4.81 4.71 7.26
CA ILE A 42 -5.51 5.32 8.40
C ILE A 42 -5.11 6.80 8.55
N ALA A 43 -3.81 7.09 8.60
CA ALA A 43 -3.30 8.45 8.74
C ALA A 43 -3.77 9.37 7.61
N HIS A 44 -3.83 8.85 6.38
CA HIS A 44 -4.27 9.58 5.21
C HIS A 44 -5.74 10.04 5.30
N LEU A 45 -6.61 9.17 5.80
CA LEU A 45 -8.02 9.49 6.00
C LEU A 45 -8.23 10.44 7.20
N ILE A 46 -7.48 10.28 8.27
CA ILE A 46 -7.48 11.22 9.42
C ILE A 46 -7.03 12.61 8.97
N TYR A 47 -5.98 12.68 8.14
CA TYR A 47 -5.51 13.95 7.58
C TYR A 47 -6.55 14.66 6.69
N ALA A 48 -7.44 13.89 6.05
CA ALA A 48 -8.57 14.41 5.29
C ALA A 48 -9.77 14.84 6.16
N ASP A 49 -9.62 14.82 7.49
CA ASP A 49 -10.64 15.18 8.50
C ASP A 49 -11.84 14.21 8.57
N ILE A 50 -11.63 12.95 8.17
CA ILE A 50 -12.66 11.92 8.34
C ILE A 50 -12.67 11.46 9.80
N LYS A 51 -13.85 11.51 10.43
CA LYS A 51 -14.04 11.22 11.86
C LYS A 51 -14.55 9.81 12.17
N HIS A 52 -14.96 9.06 11.16
CA HIS A 52 -15.43 7.68 11.31
C HIS A 52 -14.79 6.82 10.24
N ILE A 53 -14.01 5.84 10.66
CA ILE A 53 -13.22 4.94 9.80
C ILE A 53 -13.48 3.51 10.24
N ILE A 54 -13.89 2.64 9.32
CA ILE A 54 -14.10 1.22 9.55
C ILE A 54 -13.08 0.44 8.72
N LEU A 55 -12.32 -0.45 9.37
CA LEU A 55 -11.46 -1.41 8.70
C LEU A 55 -12.24 -2.70 8.44
N ALA A 56 -12.43 -3.04 7.16
CA ALA A 56 -12.99 -4.32 6.75
C ALA A 56 -11.88 -5.37 6.69
N LEU A 57 -11.83 -6.24 7.67
CA LEU A 57 -10.79 -7.25 7.85
C LEU A 57 -11.30 -8.63 7.42
N ALA A 58 -10.41 -9.48 6.90
CA ALA A 58 -10.71 -10.88 6.61
C ALA A 58 -9.51 -11.78 6.90
N TYR A 59 -8.62 -12.02 5.94
CA TYR A 59 -7.46 -12.89 6.10
C TYR A 59 -6.53 -12.41 7.22
N MET A 60 -6.28 -13.26 8.21
CA MET A 60 -5.52 -12.93 9.44
C MET A 60 -6.04 -11.67 10.15
N GLY A 61 -7.36 -11.46 10.12
CA GLY A 61 -8.03 -10.27 10.63
C GLY A 61 -7.76 -10.00 12.11
N ASP A 62 -7.70 -11.05 12.94
CA ASP A 62 -7.42 -10.92 14.39
C ASP A 62 -6.05 -10.27 14.65
N MET A 63 -5.01 -10.67 13.92
CA MET A 63 -3.67 -10.09 14.05
C MET A 63 -3.66 -8.61 13.66
N LEU A 64 -4.35 -8.27 12.57
CA LEU A 64 -4.45 -6.89 12.12
C LEU A 64 -5.26 -6.04 13.10
N LYS A 65 -6.36 -6.55 13.62
CA LYS A 65 -7.19 -5.89 14.65
C LYS A 65 -6.38 -5.61 15.91
N GLU A 66 -5.71 -6.63 16.44
CA GLU A 66 -4.86 -6.46 17.64
C GLU A 66 -3.77 -5.40 17.44
N TYR A 67 -3.13 -5.36 16.25
CA TYR A 67 -2.15 -4.34 15.91
C TYR A 67 -2.77 -2.94 15.89
N VAL A 68 -3.91 -2.77 15.22
CA VAL A 68 -4.58 -1.47 15.07
C VAL A 68 -5.02 -0.94 16.44
N GLU A 69 -5.67 -1.75 17.26
CA GLU A 69 -6.14 -1.39 18.61
C GLU A 69 -4.99 -0.99 19.55
N LYS A 70 -3.85 -1.68 19.46
CA LYS A 70 -2.64 -1.35 20.25
C LYS A 70 -1.94 -0.08 19.76
N THR A 71 -1.97 0.18 18.44
CA THR A 71 -1.20 1.26 17.82
C THR A 71 -1.97 2.57 17.76
N TRP A 72 -3.25 2.50 17.44
CA TRP A 72 -4.16 3.63 17.25
C TRP A 72 -5.02 3.84 18.50
N THR A 73 -4.37 4.23 19.57
CA THR A 73 -5.01 4.49 20.87
C THR A 73 -5.86 5.76 20.82
N ARG A 74 -6.76 5.91 21.80
CA ARG A 74 -7.61 7.09 21.93
C ARG A 74 -6.83 8.41 21.93
N ASP A 75 -5.65 8.43 22.52
CA ASP A 75 -4.80 9.63 22.55
C ASP A 75 -4.29 10.03 21.15
N LYS A 76 -4.07 9.05 20.26
CA LYS A 76 -3.66 9.32 18.87
C LYS A 76 -4.85 9.65 17.97
N LEU A 77 -5.99 9.04 18.22
CA LEU A 77 -7.20 9.21 17.41
C LEU A 77 -7.93 10.52 17.72
N GLY A 78 -7.84 11.01 18.98
CA GLY A 78 -8.57 12.22 19.39
C GLY A 78 -10.08 12.02 19.28
N ASP A 79 -10.71 12.74 18.36
CA ASP A 79 -12.14 12.68 18.06
C ASP A 79 -12.51 11.70 16.92
N VAL A 80 -11.54 10.98 16.39
CA VAL A 80 -11.77 9.97 15.35
C VAL A 80 -12.23 8.66 15.98
N GLU A 81 -13.28 8.08 15.44
CA GLU A 81 -13.78 6.74 15.72
C GLU A 81 -13.20 5.78 14.68
N LEU A 82 -12.44 4.79 15.15
CA LEU A 82 -11.78 3.78 14.35
C LEU A 82 -12.27 2.40 14.79
N GLU A 83 -12.93 1.69 13.87
CA GLU A 83 -13.51 0.38 14.12
C GLU A 83 -12.84 -0.70 13.28
N CYS A 84 -12.76 -1.92 13.80
CA CYS A 84 -12.21 -3.08 13.12
C CYS A 84 -13.24 -4.20 13.07
N GLU A 85 -13.71 -4.50 11.85
CA GLU A 85 -14.74 -5.49 11.62
C GLU A 85 -14.19 -6.67 10.81
N ILE A 86 -14.34 -7.88 11.35
CA ILE A 86 -13.84 -9.12 10.73
C ILE A 86 -14.99 -9.84 10.07
N HIS A 87 -14.95 -9.95 8.74
CA HIS A 87 -15.95 -10.65 7.95
C HIS A 87 -15.29 -11.46 6.82
N GLU A 88 -15.82 -12.64 6.53
CA GLU A 88 -15.46 -13.39 5.34
C GLU A 88 -16.16 -12.78 4.12
N SER A 89 -15.45 -11.90 3.41
CA SER A 89 -15.94 -11.27 2.19
C SER A 89 -15.42 -11.99 0.94
N LYS A 90 -16.23 -12.01 -0.11
CA LYS A 90 -15.91 -12.64 -1.40
C LYS A 90 -15.35 -11.67 -2.45
N GLY A 91 -15.30 -10.39 -2.12
CA GLY A 91 -14.79 -9.33 -3.01
C GLY A 91 -14.85 -7.97 -2.36
N THR A 92 -14.43 -6.95 -3.08
CA THR A 92 -14.30 -5.58 -2.56
C THR A 92 -15.66 -4.93 -2.27
N ALA A 93 -16.65 -5.14 -3.11
CA ALA A 93 -18.02 -4.64 -2.92
C ALA A 93 -18.77 -5.44 -1.84
N ASP A 94 -18.50 -6.75 -1.74
CA ASP A 94 -19.05 -7.60 -0.69
C ASP A 94 -18.56 -7.18 0.70
N ALA A 95 -17.26 -6.84 0.84
CA ALA A 95 -16.73 -6.34 2.08
C ALA A 95 -17.43 -5.05 2.54
N TYR A 96 -17.74 -4.14 1.62
CA TYR A 96 -18.53 -2.95 1.93
C TYR A 96 -19.99 -3.30 2.30
N ARG A 97 -20.62 -4.22 1.55
CA ARG A 97 -22.01 -4.64 1.81
C ARG A 97 -22.21 -5.17 3.22
N LEU A 98 -21.24 -5.92 3.75
CA LEU A 98 -21.27 -6.47 5.11
C LEU A 98 -21.18 -5.39 6.20
N LEU A 99 -20.77 -4.17 5.87
CA LEU A 99 -20.64 -3.04 6.80
C LEU A 99 -21.78 -2.02 6.70
N LEU A 100 -22.77 -2.23 5.82
CA LEU A 100 -23.80 -1.23 5.52
C LEU A 100 -24.60 -0.77 6.74
N ASP A 101 -24.84 -1.64 7.70
CA ASP A 101 -25.61 -1.33 8.91
C ASP A 101 -24.82 -0.50 9.95
N GLN A 102 -23.49 -0.41 9.79
CA GLN A 102 -22.60 0.38 10.64
C GLN A 102 -22.33 1.78 10.09
N ILE A 103 -22.78 2.04 8.84
CA ILE A 103 -22.52 3.30 8.15
C ILE A 103 -23.78 4.18 8.20
N ASP A 104 -23.70 5.28 8.94
CA ASP A 104 -24.77 6.26 9.09
C ASP A 104 -24.54 7.58 8.30
N SER A 105 -23.45 7.66 7.52
CA SER A 105 -23.08 8.85 6.77
C SER A 105 -23.74 8.94 5.39
N GLU A 106 -23.85 10.16 4.86
CA GLU A 106 -24.41 10.45 3.55
C GLU A 106 -23.46 10.08 2.39
N LYS A 107 -22.15 10.11 2.66
CA LYS A 107 -21.09 9.84 1.69
C LYS A 107 -20.00 8.99 2.31
N ILE A 108 -19.37 8.16 1.51
CA ILE A 108 -18.40 7.19 1.97
C ILE A 108 -17.15 7.24 1.09
N VAL A 109 -15.97 7.30 1.71
CA VAL A 109 -14.68 7.04 1.05
C VAL A 109 -14.35 5.56 1.24
N VAL A 110 -14.04 4.85 0.16
CA VAL A 110 -13.49 3.48 0.22
C VAL A 110 -12.04 3.55 -0.22
N SER A 111 -11.13 2.98 0.58
CA SER A 111 -9.70 2.89 0.31
C SER A 111 -9.20 1.47 0.55
N MET A 112 -7.99 1.17 0.08
CA MET A 112 -7.32 -0.12 0.29
C MET A 112 -6.20 0.02 1.33
N ALA A 113 -6.00 -1.02 2.14
CA ALA A 113 -4.96 -1.03 3.19
C ALA A 113 -3.54 -1.30 2.67
N ASP A 114 -3.37 -1.54 1.39
CA ASP A 114 -2.11 -1.93 0.74
C ASP A 114 -1.61 -0.92 -0.30
N ILE A 115 -2.20 0.27 -0.33
CA ILE A 115 -1.84 1.37 -1.22
C ILE A 115 -1.06 2.43 -0.44
N VAL A 116 0.06 2.87 -1.01
CA VAL A 116 0.77 4.07 -0.56
C VAL A 116 0.50 5.20 -1.55
N THR A 117 -0.11 6.30 -1.07
CA THR A 117 -0.53 7.40 -1.93
C THR A 117 -0.59 8.73 -1.18
N ASN A 118 -0.34 9.82 -1.89
CA ASN A 118 -0.59 11.18 -1.43
C ASN A 118 -1.80 11.82 -2.14
N LEU A 119 -2.75 11.01 -2.62
CA LEU A 119 -4.01 11.51 -3.18
C LEU A 119 -4.59 12.60 -2.27
N PRO A 120 -4.91 13.80 -2.75
CA PRO A 120 -5.54 14.83 -1.94
C PRO A 120 -7.00 14.47 -1.63
N VAL A 121 -7.22 13.59 -0.64
CA VAL A 121 -8.54 13.00 -0.33
C VAL A 121 -9.60 14.06 -0.11
N LYS A 122 -9.29 15.18 0.57
CA LYS A 122 -10.24 16.26 0.77
C LYS A 122 -10.73 16.85 -0.57
N ASN A 123 -9.82 17.14 -1.49
CA ASN A 123 -10.17 17.62 -2.83
C ASN A 123 -10.95 16.58 -3.64
N PHE A 124 -10.67 15.30 -3.42
CA PHE A 124 -11.40 14.20 -4.03
C PHE A 124 -12.84 14.13 -3.51
N MET A 125 -13.05 14.28 -2.20
CA MET A 125 -14.37 14.36 -1.55
C MET A 125 -15.17 15.57 -2.04
N ASP A 126 -14.52 16.74 -2.15
CA ASP A 126 -15.12 17.99 -2.66
C ASP A 126 -15.55 17.82 -4.12
N PHE A 127 -14.72 17.21 -4.95
CA PHE A 127 -15.04 16.89 -6.35
C PHE A 127 -16.26 15.97 -6.45
N HIS A 128 -16.32 14.89 -5.65
CA HIS A 128 -17.47 14.00 -5.59
C HIS A 128 -18.77 14.75 -5.21
N SER A 129 -18.68 15.60 -4.19
CA SER A 129 -19.81 16.40 -3.74
C SER A 129 -20.29 17.38 -4.82
N MET A 130 -19.37 18.01 -5.54
CA MET A 130 -19.66 18.95 -6.63
C MET A 130 -20.32 18.24 -7.84
N LYS A 131 -19.82 17.07 -8.21
CA LYS A 131 -20.35 16.30 -9.36
C LYS A 131 -21.68 15.60 -9.07
N GLY A 132 -21.92 15.23 -7.85
CA GLY A 132 -23.19 14.67 -7.40
C GLY A 132 -23.55 13.31 -8.01
N GLY A 133 -22.59 12.56 -8.57
CA GLY A 133 -22.80 11.19 -9.05
C GLY A 133 -22.95 10.18 -7.90
N ILE A 134 -23.40 8.96 -8.22
CA ILE A 134 -23.47 7.87 -7.23
C ILE A 134 -22.08 7.42 -6.80
N ALA A 135 -21.12 7.47 -7.72
CA ALA A 135 -19.74 7.10 -7.48
C ALA A 135 -18.75 8.06 -8.16
N THR A 136 -17.59 8.25 -7.53
CA THR A 136 -16.40 8.87 -8.12
C THR A 136 -15.21 7.96 -7.91
N ILE A 137 -14.47 7.69 -8.98
CA ILE A 137 -13.30 6.82 -8.98
C ILE A 137 -12.04 7.69 -9.03
N SER A 138 -11.11 7.49 -8.11
CA SER A 138 -9.80 8.14 -8.21
C SER A 138 -8.97 7.48 -9.30
N MET A 139 -8.33 8.29 -10.13
CA MET A 139 -7.64 7.85 -11.34
C MET A 139 -6.33 8.59 -11.50
N LYS A 140 -5.34 7.88 -12.05
CA LYS A 140 -4.01 8.43 -12.34
C LYS A 140 -3.60 8.12 -13.77
N THR A 141 -2.96 9.09 -14.42
CA THR A 141 -2.30 8.87 -15.71
C THR A 141 -0.96 8.16 -15.50
N VAL A 142 -0.69 7.14 -16.29
CA VAL A 142 0.60 6.42 -16.31
C VAL A 142 1.30 6.62 -17.66
N GLU A 143 2.63 6.57 -17.65
CA GLU A 143 3.44 6.83 -18.85
C GLU A 143 3.35 5.71 -19.90
N SER A 144 3.02 4.50 -19.49
CA SER A 144 2.92 3.35 -20.42
C SER A 144 1.47 2.93 -20.65
N HIS A 145 1.14 2.56 -21.89
CA HIS A 145 -0.13 1.88 -22.21
C HIS A 145 -0.11 0.48 -21.59
N THR A 146 -0.67 0.32 -20.41
CA THR A 146 -0.67 -0.98 -19.74
C THR A 146 -2.07 -1.57 -19.76
N THR A 147 -2.25 -2.66 -20.49
CA THR A 147 -3.46 -3.51 -20.43
C THR A 147 -3.66 -4.20 -19.06
N GLN A 148 -2.73 -4.01 -18.13
CA GLN A 148 -2.81 -4.57 -16.76
C GLN A 148 -3.75 -3.79 -15.85
N TYR A 149 -4.10 -2.56 -16.23
CA TYR A 149 -5.01 -1.68 -15.51
C TYR A 149 -6.29 -1.46 -16.32
N GLY A 150 -7.33 -0.90 -15.73
CA GLY A 150 -8.58 -0.62 -16.42
C GLY A 150 -8.46 0.43 -17.54
N VAL A 151 -9.34 0.38 -18.51
CA VAL A 151 -9.50 1.39 -19.56
C VAL A 151 -10.78 2.17 -19.30
N VAL A 152 -10.71 3.49 -19.47
CA VAL A 152 -11.82 4.38 -19.15
C VAL A 152 -12.09 5.33 -20.32
N LEU A 153 -13.37 5.51 -20.64
CA LEU A 153 -13.84 6.52 -21.59
C LEU A 153 -14.50 7.66 -20.78
N LEU A 154 -13.94 8.85 -20.89
CA LEU A 154 -14.42 10.04 -20.18
C LEU A 154 -14.83 11.14 -21.16
N ASP A 155 -15.79 11.97 -20.76
CA ASP A 155 -16.03 13.27 -21.41
C ASP A 155 -15.21 14.40 -20.76
N ASN A 156 -15.39 15.62 -21.30
CA ASN A 156 -14.74 16.83 -20.78
C ASN A 156 -15.14 17.15 -19.33
N ASP A 157 -16.31 16.70 -18.90
CA ASP A 157 -16.86 16.91 -17.56
C ASP A 157 -16.43 15.83 -16.56
N ARG A 158 -15.58 14.91 -17.03
CA ARG A 158 -15.08 13.75 -16.28
C ARG A 158 -16.15 12.70 -15.98
N LYS A 159 -17.28 12.72 -16.66
CA LYS A 159 -18.27 11.64 -16.58
C LYS A 159 -17.71 10.39 -17.29
N ILE A 160 -17.87 9.24 -16.64
CA ILE A 160 -17.43 7.93 -17.17
C ILE A 160 -18.57 7.36 -18.01
N TYR A 161 -18.24 6.92 -19.24
CA TYR A 161 -19.13 6.24 -20.16
C TYR A 161 -18.76 4.78 -20.41
N LEU A 162 -17.51 4.43 -20.16
CA LEU A 162 -17.03 3.05 -20.24
C LEU A 162 -15.95 2.85 -19.16
N PHE A 163 -16.03 1.72 -18.50
CA PHE A 163 -15.02 1.25 -17.55
C PHE A 163 -14.77 -0.23 -17.81
N LEU A 164 -13.54 -0.58 -18.20
CA LEU A 164 -13.11 -1.96 -18.43
C LEU A 164 -11.96 -2.28 -17.48
N GLU A 165 -12.18 -3.21 -16.58
CA GLU A 165 -11.14 -3.74 -15.68
C GLU A 165 -10.32 -4.80 -16.42
N LYS A 166 -9.01 -4.59 -16.58
CA LYS A 166 -8.08 -5.53 -17.26
C LYS A 166 -8.60 -6.04 -18.61
N PRO A 167 -8.90 -5.15 -19.58
CA PRO A 167 -9.60 -5.50 -20.80
C PRO A 167 -8.78 -6.44 -21.68
N MET A 168 -9.48 -7.31 -22.41
CA MET A 168 -8.91 -8.11 -23.49
C MET A 168 -8.55 -7.21 -24.69
N PRO A 169 -7.54 -7.57 -25.51
CA PRO A 169 -7.15 -6.77 -26.68
C PRO A 169 -8.30 -6.46 -27.65
N MET A 170 -9.25 -7.37 -27.81
CA MET A 170 -10.44 -7.20 -28.65
C MET A 170 -11.37 -6.12 -28.11
N GLU A 171 -11.57 -6.05 -26.78
CA GLU A 171 -12.40 -5.03 -26.14
C GLU A 171 -11.82 -3.64 -26.32
N LEU A 172 -10.49 -3.50 -26.24
CA LEU A 172 -9.76 -2.26 -26.55
C LEU A 172 -9.97 -1.81 -27.98
N TYR A 173 -9.90 -2.75 -28.95
CA TYR A 173 -10.12 -2.45 -30.36
C TYR A 173 -11.56 -1.98 -30.62
N LEU A 174 -12.57 -2.69 -30.11
CA LEU A 174 -13.98 -2.32 -30.25
C LEU A 174 -14.28 -0.96 -29.60
N SER A 175 -13.72 -0.68 -28.41
CA SER A 175 -13.89 0.60 -27.73
C SER A 175 -13.30 1.77 -28.53
N SER A 176 -12.17 1.56 -29.23
CA SER A 176 -11.55 2.59 -30.06
C SER A 176 -12.37 2.95 -31.31
N MET A 177 -13.22 2.03 -31.79
CA MET A 177 -14.09 2.25 -32.94
C MET A 177 -15.39 3.00 -32.58
N ALA A 178 -15.78 3.01 -31.32
CA ALA A 178 -17.02 3.63 -30.83
C ALA A 178 -16.88 5.12 -30.49
N GLN A 179 -15.88 5.82 -31.07
CA GLN A 179 -15.58 7.21 -30.73
C GLN A 179 -16.73 8.17 -31.10
N ARG A 180 -17.30 8.80 -30.09
CA ARG A 180 -18.06 10.05 -30.23
C ARG A 180 -17.09 11.22 -30.21
N THR A 181 -17.45 12.33 -30.86
CA THR A 181 -16.59 13.52 -30.98
C THR A 181 -16.33 14.24 -29.65
N ASP A 182 -17.11 13.96 -28.62
CA ASP A 182 -17.07 14.54 -27.27
C ASP A 182 -16.50 13.59 -26.19
N LEU A 183 -16.11 12.37 -26.59
CA LEU A 183 -15.58 11.36 -25.69
C LEU A 183 -14.10 11.10 -25.95
N PHE A 184 -13.33 10.97 -24.87
CA PHE A 184 -11.88 10.70 -24.92
C PHE A 184 -11.59 9.31 -24.36
N LEU A 185 -11.09 8.42 -25.22
CA LEU A 185 -10.60 7.11 -24.80
C LEU A 185 -9.21 7.24 -24.19
N HIS A 186 -9.12 6.95 -22.92
CA HIS A 186 -7.87 6.95 -22.18
C HIS A 186 -7.41 5.51 -21.93
N THR A 187 -6.32 5.11 -22.57
CA THR A 187 -5.67 3.81 -22.40
C THR A 187 -4.51 3.85 -21.39
N ASN A 188 -4.22 5.03 -20.89
CA ASN A 188 -3.14 5.30 -19.93
C ASN A 188 -3.65 5.87 -18.60
N ILE A 189 -4.95 5.78 -18.34
CA ILE A 189 -5.54 6.14 -17.05
C ILE A 189 -5.88 4.85 -16.30
N ILE A 190 -5.40 4.75 -15.08
CA ILE A 190 -5.63 3.60 -14.21
C ILE A 190 -6.58 3.93 -13.06
N ASN A 191 -7.39 2.94 -12.70
CA ASN A 191 -8.14 2.92 -11.44
C ASN A 191 -7.16 2.71 -10.28
N THR A 192 -7.17 3.61 -9.30
CA THR A 192 -6.24 3.57 -8.17
C THR A 192 -6.78 2.89 -6.92
N GLY A 193 -8.00 2.32 -7.01
CA GLY A 193 -8.61 1.57 -5.90
C GLY A 193 -9.15 2.43 -4.76
N ILE A 194 -9.33 3.74 -4.98
CA ILE A 194 -9.92 4.64 -4.00
C ILE A 194 -11.16 5.27 -4.59
N TYR A 195 -12.28 5.22 -3.86
CA TYR A 195 -13.59 5.57 -4.35
C TYR A 195 -14.32 6.50 -3.39
N CYS A 196 -15.17 7.39 -3.91
CA CYS A 196 -16.21 8.06 -3.15
C CYS A 196 -17.58 7.57 -3.63
N PHE A 197 -18.45 7.27 -2.69
CA PHE A 197 -19.85 6.86 -2.96
C PHE A 197 -20.84 7.73 -2.22
N LYS A 198 -22.00 7.91 -2.81
CA LYS A 198 -23.21 8.31 -2.06
C LYS A 198 -23.79 7.12 -1.31
N LYS A 199 -24.54 7.38 -0.25
CA LYS A 199 -25.20 6.37 0.56
C LYS A 199 -26.12 5.45 -0.26
N GLU A 200 -26.70 5.97 -1.35
CA GLU A 200 -27.60 5.23 -2.24
C GLU A 200 -26.95 4.00 -2.89
N ILE A 201 -25.61 3.93 -2.95
CA ILE A 201 -24.88 2.72 -3.39
C ILE A 201 -25.27 1.50 -2.56
N ALA A 202 -25.69 1.69 -1.30
CA ALA A 202 -26.12 0.61 -0.43
C ALA A 202 -27.31 -0.19 -1.00
N ASN A 203 -28.23 0.49 -1.71
CA ASN A 203 -29.38 -0.17 -2.34
C ASN A 203 -28.90 -1.09 -3.47
N VAL A 204 -28.00 -0.58 -4.33
CA VAL A 204 -27.40 -1.37 -5.41
C VAL A 204 -26.69 -2.62 -4.86
N LEU A 205 -25.89 -2.46 -3.80
CA LEU A 205 -25.15 -3.56 -3.18
C LEU A 205 -26.07 -4.64 -2.56
N ARG A 206 -27.20 -4.22 -1.96
CA ARG A 206 -28.19 -5.16 -1.39
C ARG A 206 -28.99 -5.89 -2.46
N GLU A 207 -29.41 -5.19 -3.52
CA GLU A 207 -30.28 -5.72 -4.56
C GLU A 207 -29.55 -6.65 -5.53
N THR A 208 -28.31 -6.31 -5.91
CA THR A 208 -27.58 -7.04 -6.95
C THR A 208 -26.81 -8.23 -6.42
N GLY A 209 -26.29 -8.14 -5.19
CA GLY A 209 -25.39 -9.14 -4.63
C GLY A 209 -24.05 -9.25 -5.33
N LEU A 210 -23.66 -8.28 -6.18
CA LEU A 210 -22.38 -8.22 -6.86
C LEU A 210 -21.23 -8.08 -5.85
N MET A 211 -20.06 -8.65 -6.17
CA MET A 211 -18.98 -8.89 -5.22
C MET A 211 -17.78 -7.94 -5.37
N ASP A 212 -17.53 -7.45 -6.59
CA ASP A 212 -16.33 -6.64 -6.90
C ASP A 212 -16.69 -5.28 -7.49
N PHE A 213 -16.00 -4.22 -7.04
CA PHE A 213 -16.27 -2.88 -7.56
C PHE A 213 -15.86 -2.72 -9.02
N GLY A 214 -14.64 -3.11 -9.37
CA GLY A 214 -14.08 -2.87 -10.71
C GLY A 214 -14.73 -3.74 -11.77
N GLY A 215 -14.80 -5.03 -11.50
CA GLY A 215 -15.28 -6.01 -12.47
C GLY A 215 -16.81 -6.09 -12.60
N GLU A 216 -17.57 -5.67 -11.57
CA GLU A 216 -19.00 -5.92 -11.54
C GLU A 216 -19.83 -4.65 -11.26
N ILE A 217 -19.54 -3.93 -10.17
CA ILE A 217 -20.37 -2.79 -9.74
C ILE A 217 -20.28 -1.62 -10.72
N PHE A 218 -19.07 -1.20 -11.13
CA PHE A 218 -18.94 -0.05 -12.03
C PHE A 218 -19.55 -0.32 -13.40
N PRO A 219 -19.35 -1.49 -14.05
CA PRO A 219 -20.10 -1.87 -15.25
C PRO A 219 -21.59 -1.82 -15.06
N TYR A 220 -22.10 -2.47 -13.99
CA TYR A 220 -23.54 -2.47 -13.68
C TYR A 220 -24.13 -1.06 -13.54
N LEU A 221 -23.42 -0.16 -12.81
CA LEU A 221 -23.88 1.22 -12.64
C LEU A 221 -23.96 1.97 -13.98
N LEU A 222 -22.99 1.74 -14.88
CA LEU A 222 -22.98 2.37 -16.21
C LEU A 222 -24.10 1.82 -17.10
N GLU A 223 -24.36 0.51 -17.08
CA GLU A 223 -25.44 -0.15 -17.82
C GLU A 223 -26.84 0.29 -17.37
N ASN A 224 -26.96 0.73 -16.12
CA ASN A 224 -28.22 1.22 -15.53
C ASN A 224 -28.29 2.76 -15.43
N ASP A 225 -27.52 3.47 -16.26
CA ASP A 225 -27.57 4.93 -16.42
C ASP A 225 -27.22 5.75 -15.17
N TYR A 226 -26.52 5.16 -14.19
CA TYR A 226 -26.01 5.91 -13.05
C TYR A 226 -24.83 6.81 -13.45
N ASN A 227 -24.76 7.98 -12.82
CA ASN A 227 -23.66 8.92 -13.08
C ASN A 227 -22.43 8.56 -12.26
N LEU A 228 -21.36 8.15 -12.96
CA LEU A 228 -20.02 7.92 -12.43
C LEU A 228 -19.07 8.98 -12.95
N TYR A 229 -18.13 9.41 -12.11
CA TYR A 229 -17.11 10.39 -12.46
C TYR A 229 -15.69 9.91 -12.16
N GLY A 230 -14.73 10.34 -12.99
CA GLY A 230 -13.31 10.07 -12.81
C GLY A 230 -12.58 11.29 -12.24
N TYR A 231 -11.99 11.17 -11.06
CA TYR A 231 -11.08 12.17 -10.52
C TYR A 231 -9.67 11.89 -11.00
N VAL A 232 -9.31 12.48 -12.15
CA VAL A 232 -8.00 12.30 -12.79
C VAL A 232 -7.07 13.42 -12.37
N LYS A 233 -6.05 13.09 -11.58
CA LYS A 233 -5.02 14.04 -11.11
C LYS A 233 -3.65 13.37 -11.10
N ASP A 234 -2.63 14.18 -11.10
CA ASP A 234 -1.27 13.72 -10.84
C ASP A 234 -1.01 13.73 -9.33
N TYR A 235 -0.70 12.55 -8.79
CA TYR A 235 -0.35 12.30 -7.39
C TYR A 235 0.47 11.02 -7.30
N TYR A 236 1.23 10.87 -6.23
CA TYR A 236 1.92 9.62 -5.98
C TYR A 236 0.91 8.52 -5.64
N TRP A 237 1.06 7.37 -6.27
CA TRP A 237 0.27 6.19 -5.99
C TRP A 237 1.07 4.94 -6.35
N LEU A 238 1.08 3.98 -5.44
CA LEU A 238 1.71 2.68 -5.65
C LEU A 238 0.95 1.58 -4.90
N ASP A 239 0.54 0.54 -5.63
CA ASP A 239 0.06 -0.73 -5.07
C ASP A 239 1.27 -1.62 -4.74
N CYS A 240 1.47 -1.93 -3.46
CA CYS A 240 2.49 -2.86 -3.00
C CYS A 240 2.06 -4.32 -3.25
N GLY A 241 1.77 -4.65 -4.50
CA GLY A 241 1.20 -5.95 -4.90
C GLY A 241 2.21 -7.09 -5.01
N ASN A 242 3.50 -6.81 -5.17
CA ASN A 242 4.59 -7.78 -5.30
C ASN A 242 5.90 -7.23 -4.74
N ALA A 243 6.94 -8.06 -4.67
CA ALA A 243 8.23 -7.69 -4.08
C ALA A 243 8.90 -6.50 -4.78
N GLN A 244 8.75 -6.38 -6.11
CA GLN A 244 9.34 -5.27 -6.87
C GLN A 244 8.65 -3.94 -6.54
N THR A 245 7.30 -3.90 -6.56
CA THR A 245 6.55 -2.69 -6.20
C THR A 245 6.72 -2.36 -4.72
N TYR A 246 6.87 -3.35 -3.85
CA TYR A 246 7.22 -3.16 -2.45
C TYR A 246 8.59 -2.49 -2.27
N MET A 247 9.61 -2.93 -3.01
CA MET A 247 10.95 -2.31 -2.99
C MET A 247 10.86 -0.85 -3.47
N TRP A 248 10.15 -0.60 -4.58
CA TRP A 248 9.95 0.76 -5.10
C TRP A 248 9.23 1.66 -4.09
N ALA A 249 8.20 1.16 -3.39
CA ALA A 249 7.52 1.93 -2.34
C ALA A 249 8.49 2.40 -1.25
N ASN A 250 9.42 1.53 -0.80
CA ASN A 250 10.45 1.92 0.16
C ASN A 250 11.36 3.02 -0.40
N TRP A 251 11.85 2.86 -1.63
CA TRP A 251 12.74 3.85 -2.26
C TRP A 251 12.04 5.19 -2.52
N ASP A 252 10.80 5.16 -2.98
CA ASP A 252 10.03 6.37 -3.31
C ASP A 252 9.68 7.17 -2.05
N LEU A 253 9.33 6.49 -0.96
CA LEU A 253 9.11 7.16 0.32
C LEU A 253 10.41 7.79 0.85
N LEU A 254 11.53 7.09 0.78
CA LEU A 254 12.83 7.64 1.16
C LEU A 254 13.19 8.88 0.32
N ARG A 255 12.90 8.87 -0.98
CA ARG A 255 13.07 10.03 -1.90
C ARG A 255 12.03 11.13 -1.71
N LYS A 256 11.02 10.92 -0.83
CA LYS A 256 9.91 11.84 -0.58
C LYS A 256 9.00 12.08 -1.80
N TYR A 257 8.91 11.14 -2.75
CA TYR A 257 7.98 11.25 -3.87
C TYR A 257 6.52 11.19 -3.42
N SER A 258 6.27 10.61 -2.25
CA SER A 258 4.96 10.52 -1.60
C SER A 258 4.62 11.69 -0.67
N TRP A 259 5.43 12.78 -0.67
CA TRP A 259 5.17 13.94 0.20
C TRP A 259 3.69 14.38 0.15
N PRO A 260 3.02 14.67 1.27
CA PRO A 260 3.54 14.82 2.65
C PRO A 260 3.71 13.51 3.44
N ILE A 261 3.48 12.36 2.84
CA ILE A 261 3.72 11.06 3.48
C ILE A 261 5.22 10.79 3.52
N THR A 262 5.73 10.54 4.73
CA THR A 262 7.17 10.35 4.98
C THR A 262 7.44 9.00 5.66
N PRO A 263 8.69 8.52 5.57
CA PRO A 263 9.15 7.38 6.37
C PRO A 263 8.88 7.57 7.86
N ASN A 264 8.87 6.47 8.60
CA ASN A 264 8.71 6.51 10.06
C ASN A 264 9.99 7.03 10.72
N GLY A 265 9.82 7.79 11.82
CA GLY A 265 10.93 8.36 12.60
C GLY A 265 11.16 9.85 12.37
N GLN A 266 12.11 10.39 13.13
CA GLN A 266 12.53 11.78 13.00
C GLN A 266 13.58 11.88 11.89
N GLU A 267 13.44 12.89 11.04
CA GLU A 267 14.37 13.14 9.95
C GLU A 267 15.56 14.00 10.39
N TYR A 268 16.76 13.54 10.03
CA TYR A 268 18.02 14.26 10.17
C TYR A 268 18.76 14.26 8.82
N ASP A 269 18.67 15.34 8.07
CA ASP A 269 19.32 15.51 6.75
C ASP A 269 19.13 14.32 5.79
N GLY A 270 17.90 13.85 5.62
CA GLY A 270 17.54 12.73 4.75
C GLY A 270 17.75 11.35 5.36
N ILE A 271 18.14 11.26 6.63
CA ILE A 271 18.20 10.03 7.40
C ILE A 271 17.04 10.02 8.39
N PHE A 272 16.17 9.02 8.32
CA PHE A 272 15.02 8.87 9.22
C PHE A 272 15.36 7.87 10.33
N VAL A 273 15.19 8.27 11.60
CA VAL A 273 15.57 7.45 12.76
C VAL A 273 14.41 7.36 13.75
N MET A 274 14.03 6.13 14.11
CA MET A 274 12.95 5.88 15.09
C MET A 274 13.46 5.79 16.53
N GLY A 275 14.73 5.56 16.75
CA GLY A 275 15.30 5.35 18.08
C GLY A 275 16.81 5.49 18.11
N ILE A 276 17.45 4.74 18.99
CA ILE A 276 18.92 4.80 19.16
C ILE A 276 19.59 3.92 18.12
N ILE A 277 20.67 4.45 17.52
CA ILE A 277 21.64 3.70 16.73
C ILE A 277 22.91 3.59 17.57
N ASP A 278 23.25 2.38 18.00
CA ASP A 278 24.54 2.08 18.64
C ASP A 278 25.56 1.84 17.54
N SER A 279 26.57 2.71 17.42
CA SER A 279 27.51 2.69 16.31
C SER A 279 28.94 2.55 16.77
N GLY A 280 29.68 1.63 16.11
CA GLY A 280 31.13 1.47 16.21
C GLY A 280 31.89 2.62 15.57
N GLN A 281 33.17 2.35 15.23
CA GLN A 281 34.06 3.32 14.61
C GLN A 281 33.92 3.34 13.07
N ASP A 282 34.17 4.48 12.46
CA ASP A 282 34.25 4.68 11.00
C ASP A 282 32.99 4.23 10.22
N ILE A 283 31.83 4.47 10.80
CA ILE A 283 30.52 4.19 10.17
C ILE A 283 30.26 5.21 9.04
N LYS A 284 29.79 4.72 7.89
CA LYS A 284 29.34 5.57 6.78
C LYS A 284 27.86 5.33 6.48
N ILE A 285 27.07 6.40 6.55
CA ILE A 285 25.63 6.36 6.22
C ILE A 285 25.41 7.36 5.08
N GLU A 286 24.98 6.84 3.93
CA GLU A 286 24.57 7.65 2.79
C GLU A 286 23.05 7.87 2.84
N LYS A 287 22.57 8.99 2.31
CA LYS A 287 21.17 9.37 2.30
C LYS A 287 20.54 9.21 0.91
N PRO A 288 19.22 8.91 0.80
CA PRO A 288 18.28 8.76 1.90
C PRO A 288 18.24 7.34 2.47
N THR A 289 18.06 7.23 3.78
CA THR A 289 17.98 5.95 4.51
C THR A 289 17.01 6.06 5.70
N CYS A 290 16.51 4.93 6.21
CA CYS A 290 15.75 4.92 7.45
C CYS A 290 16.19 3.79 8.39
N PHE A 291 16.10 4.05 9.69
CA PHE A 291 16.46 3.14 10.77
C PHE A 291 15.34 2.99 11.77
N GLY A 292 15.09 1.76 12.17
CA GLY A 292 14.21 1.39 13.26
C GLY A 292 14.80 1.70 14.64
N LYS A 293 14.26 1.06 15.66
CA LYS A 293 14.73 1.20 17.05
C LYS A 293 15.82 0.19 17.36
N ASN A 294 16.78 0.58 18.22
CA ASN A 294 17.81 -0.30 18.78
C ASN A 294 18.64 -1.01 17.67
N VAL A 295 19.08 -0.27 16.69
CA VAL A 295 19.96 -0.77 15.63
C VAL A 295 21.41 -0.68 16.11
N ARG A 296 22.19 -1.76 15.92
CA ARG A 296 23.61 -1.80 16.23
C ARG A 296 24.42 -1.98 14.95
N LEU A 297 25.37 -1.07 14.74
CA LEU A 297 26.33 -1.08 13.64
C LEU A 297 27.74 -1.30 14.22
N GLU A 298 28.40 -2.37 13.84
CA GLU A 298 29.80 -2.61 14.26
C GLU A 298 30.76 -1.74 13.43
N ASN A 299 32.09 -1.86 13.63
CA ASN A 299 33.05 -0.97 12.99
C ASN A 299 33.01 -1.07 11.46
N PHE A 300 33.34 0.02 10.78
CA PHE A 300 33.50 0.13 9.31
C PHE A 300 32.28 -0.21 8.49
N VAL A 301 31.08 -0.33 9.11
CA VAL A 301 29.81 -0.59 8.40
C VAL A 301 29.47 0.56 7.46
N LYS A 302 28.99 0.22 6.25
CA LYS A 302 28.54 1.19 5.25
C LYS A 302 27.09 0.93 4.89
N ILE A 303 26.21 1.85 5.27
CA ILE A 303 24.80 1.85 4.84
C ILE A 303 24.66 2.87 3.72
N LYS A 304 24.40 2.39 2.51
CA LYS A 304 24.25 3.22 1.33
C LYS A 304 22.80 3.65 1.13
N GLU A 305 22.62 4.53 0.17
CA GLU A 305 21.32 5.13 -0.17
C GLU A 305 20.18 4.11 -0.36
N LEU A 306 18.95 4.56 -0.17
CA LEU A 306 17.72 3.80 -0.41
C LEU A 306 17.64 2.50 0.42
N THR A 307 18.23 2.51 1.60
CA THR A 307 18.25 1.37 2.51
C THR A 307 17.34 1.63 3.70
N SER A 308 16.50 0.63 4.02
CA SER A 308 15.60 0.63 5.18
C SER A 308 16.05 -0.46 6.15
N ILE A 309 16.40 -0.10 7.37
CA ILE A 309 16.81 -1.02 8.44
C ILE A 309 15.74 -1.04 9.53
N GLY A 310 15.24 -2.22 9.88
CA GLY A 310 14.20 -2.46 10.88
C GLY A 310 14.67 -2.31 12.33
N ASN A 311 13.83 -2.76 13.27
CA ASN A 311 14.13 -2.69 14.69
C ASN A 311 15.05 -3.84 15.12
N HIS A 312 15.89 -3.62 16.13
CA HIS A 312 16.76 -4.65 16.73
C HIS A 312 17.66 -5.37 15.74
N VAL A 313 18.08 -4.70 14.68
CA VAL A 313 19.01 -5.23 13.68
C VAL A 313 20.44 -5.04 14.16
N VAL A 314 21.25 -6.10 14.02
CA VAL A 314 22.70 -6.07 14.31
C VAL A 314 23.45 -6.30 13.00
N ILE A 315 24.38 -5.42 12.67
CA ILE A 315 25.17 -5.46 11.44
C ILE A 315 26.65 -5.54 11.80
N GLY A 316 27.29 -6.64 11.41
CA GLY A 316 28.69 -6.94 11.69
C GLY A 316 29.68 -6.08 10.92
N GLU A 317 30.92 -6.07 11.39
CA GLU A 317 32.03 -5.26 10.91
C GLU A 317 32.23 -5.39 9.38
N ASP A 318 32.73 -4.31 8.74
CA ASP A 318 32.98 -4.23 7.28
C ASP A 318 31.80 -4.57 6.35
N THR A 319 30.58 -4.66 6.87
CA THR A 319 29.39 -4.99 6.07
C THR A 319 28.89 -3.78 5.28
N VAL A 320 28.47 -4.02 4.04
CA VAL A 320 27.91 -3.00 3.13
C VAL A 320 26.47 -3.37 2.74
N ILE A 321 25.53 -2.45 2.93
CA ILE A 321 24.14 -2.63 2.55
C ILE A 321 23.69 -1.47 1.65
N GLU A 322 23.10 -1.78 0.49
CA GLU A 322 22.68 -0.80 -0.52
C GLU A 322 21.30 -1.14 -1.08
N LYS A 323 20.42 -0.15 -1.24
CA LYS A 323 19.12 -0.28 -1.91
C LYS A 323 18.28 -1.47 -1.40
N SER A 324 18.39 -1.77 -0.12
CA SER A 324 17.84 -3.00 0.48
C SER A 324 16.90 -2.69 1.64
N VAL A 325 16.04 -3.66 1.93
CA VAL A 325 15.12 -3.58 3.06
C VAL A 325 15.42 -4.73 4.01
N VAL A 326 15.82 -4.40 5.23
CA VAL A 326 16.06 -5.35 6.32
C VAL A 326 14.99 -5.15 7.39
N TRP A 327 14.25 -6.19 7.70
CA TRP A 327 13.19 -6.15 8.69
C TRP A 327 13.72 -6.32 10.11
N ASP A 328 12.82 -6.56 11.06
CA ASP A 328 13.16 -6.58 12.48
C ASP A 328 13.94 -7.86 12.90
N ASN A 329 14.74 -7.75 13.97
CA ASN A 329 15.46 -8.84 14.63
C ASN A 329 16.45 -9.59 13.71
N VAL A 330 16.99 -8.94 12.69
CA VAL A 330 17.93 -9.57 11.76
C VAL A 330 19.36 -9.40 12.30
N LYS A 331 20.14 -10.48 12.22
CA LYS A 331 21.57 -10.49 12.51
C LYS A 331 22.34 -10.73 11.23
N ILE A 332 23.25 -9.84 10.92
CA ILE A 332 24.13 -9.89 9.75
C ILE A 332 25.58 -9.98 10.23
N GLY A 333 26.31 -10.98 9.77
CA GLY A 333 27.71 -11.22 10.11
C GLY A 333 28.66 -10.18 9.53
N HIS A 334 29.95 -10.44 9.65
CA HIS A 334 31.02 -9.55 9.19
C HIS A 334 31.22 -9.65 7.67
N GLY A 335 31.69 -8.59 7.02
CA GLY A 335 32.11 -8.58 5.63
C GLY A 335 31.01 -8.87 4.62
N CYS A 336 29.72 -8.76 5.00
CA CYS A 336 28.62 -9.04 4.11
C CYS A 336 28.40 -7.95 3.07
N HIS A 337 27.93 -8.33 1.87
CA HIS A 337 27.54 -7.42 0.80
C HIS A 337 26.09 -7.67 0.38
N ILE A 338 25.20 -6.71 0.68
CA ILE A 338 23.76 -6.83 0.47
C ILE A 338 23.28 -5.71 -0.45
N THR A 339 22.77 -6.09 -1.64
CA THR A 339 22.33 -5.12 -2.65
C THR A 339 20.95 -5.50 -3.19
N GLU A 340 20.04 -4.52 -3.34
CA GLU A 340 18.70 -4.65 -3.90
C GLU A 340 17.91 -5.85 -3.34
N SER A 341 18.10 -6.17 -2.05
CA SER A 341 17.56 -7.37 -1.42
C SER A 341 16.58 -7.06 -0.30
N ILE A 342 15.68 -8.01 -0.03
CA ILE A 342 14.73 -7.94 1.08
C ILE A 342 15.08 -9.06 2.05
N ILE A 343 15.32 -8.72 3.32
CA ILE A 343 15.56 -9.67 4.39
C ILE A 343 14.42 -9.51 5.40
N CYS A 344 13.60 -10.54 5.53
CA CYS A 344 12.46 -10.53 6.46
C CYS A 344 12.91 -10.74 7.92
N ASN A 345 11.94 -10.76 8.84
CA ASN A 345 12.19 -10.86 10.28
C ASN A 345 12.97 -12.11 10.69
N ASP A 346 13.71 -11.98 11.79
CA ASP A 346 14.31 -13.08 12.54
C ASP A 346 15.29 -13.92 11.70
N CYS A 347 15.95 -13.32 10.70
CA CYS A 347 16.97 -13.96 9.88
C CYS A 347 18.37 -13.82 10.50
N GLU A 348 19.21 -14.83 10.28
CA GLU A 348 20.61 -14.84 10.67
C GLU A 348 21.49 -15.09 9.44
N LEU A 349 22.39 -14.18 9.13
CA LEU A 349 23.38 -14.29 8.07
C LEU A 349 24.77 -14.44 8.70
N GLY A 350 25.51 -15.46 8.28
CA GLY A 350 26.92 -15.64 8.63
C GLY A 350 27.84 -14.59 8.01
N ASP A 351 29.13 -14.78 8.15
CA ASP A 351 30.13 -13.85 7.64
C ASP A 351 30.33 -13.98 6.12
N ASN A 352 30.73 -12.91 5.46
CA ASN A 352 31.03 -12.84 4.03
C ASN A 352 29.87 -13.23 3.12
N VAL A 353 28.62 -13.10 3.58
CA VAL A 353 27.45 -13.42 2.77
C VAL A 353 27.24 -12.33 1.71
N VAL A 354 27.02 -12.76 0.47
CA VAL A 354 26.68 -11.87 -0.65
C VAL A 354 25.24 -12.09 -1.09
N LEU A 355 24.39 -11.07 -0.93
CA LEU A 355 23.01 -11.04 -1.43
C LEU A 355 22.88 -10.00 -2.54
N ASN A 356 22.34 -10.41 -3.69
CA ASN A 356 22.01 -9.52 -4.79
C ASN A 356 20.65 -9.87 -5.36
N LYS A 357 19.69 -8.94 -5.29
CA LYS A 357 18.30 -9.14 -5.69
C LYS A 357 17.68 -10.39 -5.08
N ALA A 358 18.04 -10.66 -3.83
CA ALA A 358 17.55 -11.80 -3.09
C ALA A 358 16.36 -11.40 -2.20
N ILE A 359 15.42 -12.34 -2.02
CA ILE A 359 14.33 -12.23 -1.06
C ILE A 359 14.52 -13.34 -0.04
N VAL A 360 14.82 -12.97 1.20
CA VAL A 360 15.05 -13.88 2.31
C VAL A 360 13.80 -13.90 3.19
N ALA A 361 13.08 -15.01 3.17
CA ALA A 361 11.87 -15.21 3.98
C ALA A 361 12.17 -15.19 5.48
N PRO A 362 11.17 -15.01 6.36
CA PRO A 362 11.39 -15.02 7.81
C PRO A 362 12.07 -16.30 8.32
N PHE A 363 12.86 -16.16 9.39
CA PHE A 363 13.56 -17.25 10.10
C PHE A 363 14.63 -17.99 9.28
N CYS A 364 15.06 -17.46 8.14
CA CYS A 364 16.15 -18.08 7.36
C CYS A 364 17.50 -17.95 8.08
N LYS A 365 18.33 -19.00 7.91
CA LYS A 365 19.73 -19.00 8.34
C LYS A 365 20.65 -19.24 7.15
N ILE A 366 21.55 -18.31 6.90
CA ILE A 366 22.47 -18.35 5.76
C ILE A 366 23.88 -18.52 6.32
N SER A 367 24.55 -19.59 5.91
CA SER A 367 25.93 -19.90 6.33
C SER A 367 26.91 -18.89 5.77
N SER A 368 28.05 -18.74 6.45
CA SER A 368 29.16 -17.90 5.98
C SER A 368 29.60 -18.27 4.56
N ASP A 369 30.15 -17.27 3.85
CA ASP A 369 30.66 -17.37 2.48
C ASP A 369 29.61 -17.73 1.40
N SER A 370 28.30 -17.67 1.75
CA SER A 370 27.20 -17.94 0.82
C SER A 370 27.01 -16.80 -0.18
N GLN A 371 26.72 -17.17 -1.45
CA GLN A 371 26.39 -16.19 -2.50
C GLN A 371 25.01 -16.49 -3.07
N ILE A 372 24.08 -15.53 -2.95
CA ILE A 372 22.68 -15.68 -3.36
C ILE A 372 22.32 -14.53 -4.28
N LYS A 373 21.96 -14.84 -5.52
CA LYS A 373 21.61 -13.86 -6.54
C LYS A 373 20.30 -14.22 -7.21
N ASP A 374 19.44 -13.20 -7.42
CA ASP A 374 18.13 -13.31 -8.12
C ASP A 374 17.27 -14.48 -7.61
N LYS A 375 17.27 -14.73 -6.29
CA LYS A 375 16.63 -15.91 -5.67
C LYS A 375 15.75 -15.51 -4.49
N THR A 376 14.62 -16.21 -4.36
CA THR A 376 13.77 -16.17 -3.18
C THR A 376 14.02 -17.40 -2.33
N LEU A 377 14.31 -17.21 -1.04
CA LEU A 377 14.40 -18.28 -0.05
C LEU A 377 13.04 -18.49 0.60
N GLU A 378 12.76 -19.74 0.94
CA GLU A 378 11.51 -20.13 1.60
C GLU A 378 11.58 -19.93 3.13
N LEU A 379 10.41 -19.89 3.77
CA LEU A 379 10.27 -19.71 5.22
C LEU A 379 11.15 -20.70 6.00
N GLY A 380 12.01 -20.18 6.87
CA GLY A 380 12.89 -20.96 7.74
C GLY A 380 13.98 -21.75 7.02
N GLN A 381 14.26 -21.46 5.73
CA GLN A 381 15.27 -22.17 4.96
C GLN A 381 16.66 -21.96 5.56
N GLN A 382 17.45 -23.03 5.59
CA GLN A 382 18.86 -23.03 5.98
C GLN A 382 19.73 -23.35 4.77
N ILE A 383 20.76 -22.55 4.54
CA ILE A 383 21.69 -22.70 3.41
C ILE A 383 23.13 -22.61 3.93
#